data_80fd2d1797e9cafd32318c89c4251381
#
_entry.id   80fd2d1797e9cafd32318c89c4251381
#
_cell.length_a   1.000
_cell.length_b   1.000
_cell.length_c   1.000
_cell.angle_alpha   90.00
_cell.angle_beta   90.00
_cell.angle_gamma   90.00
#
_symmetry.space_group_name_H-M   'P 1'
#
loop_
_entity.id
_entity.type
_entity.pdbx_description
1 polymer ?
#
loop_
_entity_poly.entity_id
_entity_poly.type
_entity_poly.pdbx_seq_one_letter_code
_entity_poly.pdbx_strand_id
1 'polypeptide(L)'
;VVSDKQWKDFCTAFDLHELAADRTLDGNNDRVKHKERLLPVIKATFRKYTKLELMAKLEKTGLPFAPIARPEELFDDPHLAASNGLLPLTVTDGPRAGEKTRLPALPLEMDGERFGVHRDVPRAGEHTRELLREAGYSDARVTDLLTRKVIAAL
;
A
#
# COMPACT_ATOMS: atom_id res chain seq x y z
N VAL A 1 -0.16 -17.79 -9.83
CA VAL A 1 -0.29 -19.26 -10.06
C VAL A 1 1.10 -19.83 -10.27
N VAL A 2 1.65 -20.50 -9.26
CA VAL A 2 3.04 -20.98 -9.29
C VAL A 2 3.10 -22.49 -9.49
N SER A 3 2.28 -23.26 -8.78
CA SER A 3 2.29 -24.70 -8.91
C SER A 3 1.48 -25.20 -10.11
N ASP A 4 1.80 -26.42 -10.58
CA ASP A 4 1.09 -27.03 -11.72
C ASP A 4 -0.35 -27.39 -11.34
N LYS A 5 -0.61 -27.75 -10.07
CA LYS A 5 -1.96 -27.94 -9.58
C LYS A 5 -2.76 -26.64 -9.65
N GLN A 6 -2.19 -25.52 -9.16
CA GLN A 6 -2.85 -24.20 -9.22
C GLN A 6 -3.13 -23.76 -10.66
N TRP A 7 -2.26 -24.10 -11.60
CA TRP A 7 -2.50 -23.82 -13.02
C TRP A 7 -3.71 -24.56 -13.56
N LYS A 8 -3.85 -25.83 -13.24
CA LYS A 8 -5.02 -26.64 -13.65
C LYS A 8 -6.30 -26.12 -13.00
N ASP A 9 -6.27 -25.82 -11.70
CA ASP A 9 -7.39 -25.27 -10.96
C ASP A 9 -7.83 -23.91 -11.55
N PHE A 10 -6.86 -23.07 -11.93
CA PHE A 10 -7.11 -21.80 -12.60
C PHE A 10 -7.77 -21.97 -13.97
N CYS A 11 -7.21 -22.85 -14.81
CA CYS A 11 -7.78 -23.12 -16.12
C CYS A 11 -9.20 -23.68 -16.03
N THR A 12 -9.46 -24.56 -15.07
CA THR A 12 -10.80 -25.09 -14.80
C THR A 12 -11.76 -24.00 -14.37
N ALA A 13 -11.35 -23.13 -13.44
CA ALA A 13 -12.20 -22.06 -12.92
C ALA A 13 -12.61 -21.03 -13.98
N PHE A 14 -11.79 -20.86 -15.02
CA PHE A 14 -12.04 -19.88 -16.10
C PHE A 14 -12.37 -20.50 -17.45
N ASP A 15 -12.70 -21.79 -17.49
CA ASP A 15 -13.06 -22.54 -18.72
C ASP A 15 -11.98 -22.48 -19.82
N LEU A 16 -10.70 -22.45 -19.42
CA LEU A 16 -9.56 -22.36 -20.33
C LEU A 16 -9.04 -23.75 -20.70
N HIS A 17 -9.93 -24.59 -21.21
CA HIS A 17 -9.66 -26.01 -21.48
C HIS A 17 -8.50 -26.23 -22.47
N GLU A 18 -8.35 -25.38 -23.47
CA GLU A 18 -7.26 -25.45 -24.44
C GLU A 18 -5.91 -25.21 -23.80
N LEU A 19 -5.83 -24.22 -22.86
CA LEU A 19 -4.60 -23.96 -22.11
C LEU A 19 -4.29 -25.07 -21.11
N ALA A 20 -5.31 -25.69 -20.53
CA ALA A 20 -5.16 -26.82 -19.62
C ALA A 20 -4.64 -28.08 -20.32
N ALA A 21 -4.98 -28.26 -21.59
CA ALA A 21 -4.58 -29.41 -22.40
C ALA A 21 -3.20 -29.24 -23.07
N ASP A 22 -2.68 -28.02 -23.08
CA ASP A 22 -1.41 -27.71 -23.75
C ASP A 22 -0.21 -28.12 -22.86
N ARG A 23 0.41 -29.24 -23.27
CA ARG A 23 1.58 -29.78 -22.55
C ARG A 23 2.80 -28.86 -22.54
N THR A 24 2.91 -27.91 -23.44
CA THR A 24 3.98 -26.91 -23.42
C THR A 24 3.84 -25.92 -22.29
N LEU A 25 2.72 -25.98 -21.50
CA LEU A 25 2.42 -25.12 -20.35
C LEU A 25 2.38 -25.90 -19.02
N ASP A 26 2.77 -27.18 -19.03
CA ASP A 26 2.69 -28.00 -17.80
C ASP A 26 3.55 -27.45 -16.68
N GLY A 27 4.80 -27.07 -16.97
CA GLY A 27 5.70 -26.52 -15.96
C GLY A 27 5.62 -24.99 -15.79
N ASN A 28 5.86 -24.47 -14.57
CA ASN A 28 5.86 -23.04 -14.34
C ASN A 28 6.88 -22.28 -15.21
N ASN A 29 8.09 -22.83 -15.37
CA ASN A 29 9.12 -22.21 -16.20
C ASN A 29 8.69 -22.11 -17.68
N ASP A 30 7.94 -23.07 -18.14
CA ASP A 30 7.45 -23.09 -19.52
C ASP A 30 6.32 -22.06 -19.70
N ARG A 31 5.43 -21.92 -18.73
CA ARG A 31 4.44 -20.85 -18.71
C ARG A 31 5.09 -19.45 -18.74
N VAL A 32 6.19 -19.27 -18.01
CA VAL A 32 6.96 -18.02 -18.04
C VAL A 32 7.56 -17.76 -19.43
N LYS A 33 8.12 -18.77 -20.09
CA LYS A 33 8.63 -18.63 -21.48
C LYS A 33 7.52 -18.25 -22.46
N HIS A 34 6.30 -18.76 -22.24
CA HIS A 34 5.14 -18.52 -23.11
C HIS A 34 4.25 -17.36 -22.65
N LYS A 35 4.74 -16.48 -21.76
CA LYS A 35 3.95 -15.36 -21.19
C LYS A 35 3.32 -14.44 -22.23
N GLU A 36 4.03 -14.20 -23.36
CA GLU A 36 3.54 -13.34 -24.44
C GLU A 36 2.25 -13.89 -25.09
N ARG A 37 2.12 -15.22 -25.15
CA ARG A 37 0.90 -15.90 -25.62
C ARG A 37 -0.17 -15.95 -24.55
N LEU A 38 0.21 -16.18 -23.29
CA LEU A 38 -0.73 -16.37 -22.18
C LEU A 38 -1.39 -15.08 -21.70
N LEU A 39 -0.62 -14.01 -21.55
CA LEU A 39 -1.12 -12.77 -20.96
C LEU A 39 -2.31 -12.15 -21.72
N PRO A 40 -2.34 -12.13 -23.06
CA PRO A 40 -3.52 -11.63 -23.78
C PRO A 40 -4.79 -12.42 -23.49
N VAL A 41 -4.69 -13.75 -23.43
CA VAL A 41 -5.82 -14.65 -23.15
C VAL A 41 -6.36 -14.41 -21.73
N ILE A 42 -5.45 -14.38 -20.74
CA ILE A 42 -5.81 -14.12 -19.34
C ILE A 42 -6.44 -12.73 -19.18
N LYS A 43 -5.86 -11.70 -19.80
CA LYS A 43 -6.43 -10.35 -19.78
C LYS A 43 -7.84 -10.29 -20.40
N ALA A 44 -8.01 -10.96 -21.55
CA ALA A 44 -9.33 -11.03 -22.20
C ALA A 44 -10.37 -11.78 -21.33
N THR A 45 -9.92 -12.83 -20.64
CA THR A 45 -10.78 -13.58 -19.72
C THR A 45 -11.19 -12.72 -18.53
N PHE A 46 -10.23 -12.03 -17.87
CA PHE A 46 -10.52 -11.20 -16.72
C PHE A 46 -11.41 -9.97 -17.04
N ARG A 47 -11.28 -9.41 -18.22
CA ARG A 47 -12.14 -8.30 -18.69
C ARG A 47 -13.62 -8.64 -18.79
N LYS A 48 -14.00 -9.91 -18.75
CA LYS A 48 -15.40 -10.36 -18.74
C LYS A 48 -16.07 -10.17 -17.37
N TYR A 49 -15.30 -9.87 -16.34
CA TYR A 49 -15.74 -9.77 -14.95
C TYR A 49 -15.45 -8.37 -14.38
N THR A 50 -16.34 -7.90 -13.53
CA THR A 50 -16.02 -6.79 -12.62
C THR A 50 -15.01 -7.24 -11.56
N LYS A 51 -14.38 -6.31 -10.84
CA LYS A 51 -13.47 -6.61 -9.72
C LYS A 51 -14.14 -7.52 -8.69
N LEU A 52 -15.38 -7.22 -8.30
CA LEU A 52 -16.10 -7.99 -7.27
C LEU A 52 -16.44 -9.42 -7.75
N GLU A 53 -16.92 -9.58 -8.98
CA GLU A 53 -17.20 -10.89 -9.56
C GLU A 53 -15.94 -11.75 -9.68
N LEU A 54 -14.83 -11.14 -10.11
CA LEU A 54 -13.57 -11.83 -10.25
C LEU A 54 -13.05 -12.30 -8.88
N MET A 55 -13.11 -11.45 -7.86
CA MET A 55 -12.75 -11.80 -6.49
C MET A 55 -13.60 -12.94 -5.96
N ALA A 56 -14.93 -12.85 -6.06
CA ALA A 56 -15.84 -13.90 -5.60
C ALA A 56 -15.63 -15.23 -6.33
N LYS A 57 -15.21 -15.18 -7.61
CA LYS A 57 -14.87 -16.38 -8.38
C LYS A 57 -13.55 -16.99 -7.92
N LEU A 58 -12.53 -16.16 -7.69
CA LEU A 58 -11.21 -16.62 -7.25
C LEU A 58 -11.24 -17.18 -5.81
N GLU A 59 -12.02 -16.60 -4.91
CA GLU A 59 -12.20 -17.12 -3.54
C GLU A 59 -12.63 -18.59 -3.52
N LYS A 60 -13.52 -18.97 -4.44
CA LYS A 60 -14.02 -20.35 -4.57
C LYS A 60 -12.96 -21.34 -5.06
N THR A 61 -11.87 -20.86 -5.64
CA THR A 61 -10.82 -21.72 -6.21
C THR A 61 -9.75 -22.10 -5.22
N GLY A 62 -9.64 -21.41 -4.09
CA GLY A 62 -8.50 -21.55 -3.14
C GLY A 62 -7.17 -21.08 -3.71
N LEU A 63 -7.15 -20.38 -4.85
CA LEU A 63 -5.95 -19.81 -5.43
C LEU A 63 -5.54 -18.55 -4.69
N PRO A 64 -4.25 -18.31 -4.47
CA PRO A 64 -3.78 -17.05 -3.91
C PRO A 64 -3.99 -15.91 -4.91
N PHE A 65 -4.68 -14.88 -4.50
CA PHE A 65 -4.88 -13.65 -5.27
C PHE A 65 -4.93 -12.44 -4.35
N ALA A 66 -4.74 -11.27 -4.92
CA ALA A 66 -4.98 -10.01 -4.22
C ALA A 66 -5.58 -9.00 -5.21
N PRO A 67 -6.57 -8.20 -4.81
CA PRO A 67 -7.08 -7.13 -5.64
C PRO A 67 -6.05 -6.01 -5.73
N ILE A 68 -6.02 -5.33 -6.88
CA ILE A 68 -5.33 -4.05 -6.99
C ILE A 68 -6.29 -2.99 -6.49
N ALA A 69 -5.91 -2.33 -5.40
CA ALA A 69 -6.67 -1.23 -4.81
C ALA A 69 -6.03 0.12 -5.17
N ARG A 70 -6.85 1.16 -5.27
CA ARG A 70 -6.38 2.54 -5.36
C ARG A 70 -6.12 3.08 -3.94
N PRO A 71 -5.22 4.05 -3.75
CA PRO A 71 -4.93 4.60 -2.44
C PRO A 71 -6.18 5.11 -1.69
N GLU A 72 -7.13 5.71 -2.40
CA GLU A 72 -8.38 6.19 -1.82
C GLU A 72 -9.29 5.07 -1.28
N GLU A 73 -9.22 3.86 -1.84
CA GLU A 73 -10.00 2.70 -1.38
C GLU A 73 -9.53 2.19 0.00
N LEU A 74 -8.33 2.60 0.46
CA LEU A 74 -7.82 2.24 1.79
C LEU A 74 -8.66 2.83 2.93
N PHE A 75 -9.32 3.97 2.70
CA PHE A 75 -10.14 4.60 3.73
C PHE A 75 -11.37 3.78 4.10
N ASP A 76 -11.84 2.93 3.19
CA ASP A 76 -13.00 2.07 3.35
C ASP A 76 -12.62 0.58 3.45
N ASP A 77 -11.32 0.28 3.60
CA ASP A 77 -10.83 -1.09 3.71
C ASP A 77 -11.27 -1.71 5.05
N PRO A 78 -12.05 -2.81 5.03
CA PRO A 78 -12.57 -3.43 6.25
C PRO A 78 -11.47 -3.96 7.18
N HIS A 79 -10.34 -4.43 6.64
CA HIS A 79 -9.24 -4.93 7.43
C HIS A 79 -8.52 -3.78 8.16
N LEU A 80 -8.27 -2.66 7.48
CA LEU A 80 -7.69 -1.48 8.11
C LEU A 80 -8.62 -0.89 9.17
N ALA A 81 -9.93 -0.89 8.92
CA ALA A 81 -10.92 -0.46 9.91
C ALA A 81 -10.92 -1.36 11.16
N ALA A 82 -10.96 -2.69 10.97
CA ALA A 82 -11.00 -3.67 12.06
C ALA A 82 -9.70 -3.71 12.87
N SER A 83 -8.55 -3.45 12.23
CA SER A 83 -7.24 -3.49 12.86
C SER A 83 -6.77 -2.14 13.43
N ASN A 84 -7.59 -1.09 13.38
CA ASN A 84 -7.16 0.28 13.66
C ASN A 84 -5.92 0.68 12.83
N GLY A 85 -5.86 0.19 11.60
CA GLY A 85 -4.73 0.39 10.69
C GLY A 85 -4.67 1.78 10.05
N LEU A 86 -5.62 2.68 10.34
CA LEU A 86 -5.65 4.07 9.90
C LEU A 86 -5.65 5.00 11.11
N LEU A 87 -4.65 5.84 11.22
CA LEU A 87 -4.49 6.81 12.30
C LEU A 87 -5.00 8.19 11.87
N PRO A 88 -5.84 8.85 12.71
CA PRO A 88 -6.32 10.19 12.43
C PRO A 88 -5.20 11.20 12.61
N LEU A 89 -5.14 12.20 11.73
CA LEU A 89 -4.25 13.35 11.87
C LEU A 89 -4.88 14.61 11.26
N THR A 90 -4.28 15.75 11.55
CA THR A 90 -4.69 17.05 11.02
C THR A 90 -3.70 17.50 9.95
N VAL A 91 -4.20 17.98 8.82
CA VAL A 91 -3.38 18.67 7.82
C VAL A 91 -2.97 20.02 8.39
N THR A 92 -1.67 20.28 8.52
CA THR A 92 -1.17 21.46 9.25
C THR A 92 -0.84 22.64 8.32
N ASP A 93 -0.73 22.41 7.00
CA ASP A 93 -0.31 23.43 6.04
C ASP A 93 -0.99 23.24 4.67
N GLY A 94 -0.87 24.27 3.81
CA GLY A 94 -1.42 24.27 2.45
C GLY A 94 -2.93 24.59 2.39
N PRO A 95 -3.54 24.41 1.20
CA PRO A 95 -4.96 24.75 0.97
C PRO A 95 -5.95 23.95 1.83
N ARG A 96 -5.51 22.83 2.39
CA ARG A 96 -6.31 21.93 3.22
C ARG A 96 -5.96 21.99 4.70
N ALA A 97 -5.22 23.02 5.15
CA ALA A 97 -4.87 23.19 6.56
C ALA A 97 -6.10 23.19 7.46
N GLY A 98 -6.04 22.44 8.57
CA GLY A 98 -7.15 22.25 9.50
C GLY A 98 -8.07 21.06 9.19
N GLU A 99 -7.99 20.48 7.99
CA GLU A 99 -8.79 19.31 7.66
C GLU A 99 -8.29 18.07 8.42
N LYS A 100 -9.24 17.22 8.83
CA LYS A 100 -8.94 15.90 9.38
C LYS A 100 -8.79 14.91 8.27
N THR A 101 -7.76 14.08 8.38
CA THR A 101 -7.50 12.95 7.46
C THR A 101 -7.03 11.72 8.24
N ARG A 102 -6.77 10.64 7.55
CA ARG A 102 -6.21 9.41 8.13
C ARG A 102 -5.04 8.95 7.29
N LEU A 103 -4.03 8.40 7.91
CA LEU A 103 -2.90 7.74 7.24
C LEU A 103 -2.74 6.32 7.77
N PRO A 104 -2.18 5.41 6.96
CA PRO A 104 -1.83 4.08 7.44
C PRO A 104 -0.91 4.13 8.65
N ALA A 105 -1.26 3.38 9.69
CA ALA A 105 -0.39 3.15 10.83
C ALA A 105 0.87 2.39 10.42
N LEU A 106 1.95 2.57 11.15
CA LEU A 106 3.12 1.71 10.99
C LEU A 106 2.72 0.26 11.32
N PRO A 107 3.08 -0.73 10.49
CA PRO A 107 2.79 -2.13 10.74
C PRO A 107 3.78 -2.73 11.73
N LEU A 108 4.03 -2.02 12.83
CA LEU A 108 4.97 -2.39 13.88
C LEU A 108 4.26 -2.41 15.22
N GLU A 109 4.59 -3.39 16.01
CA GLU A 109 4.19 -3.55 17.39
C GLU A 109 5.43 -3.83 18.23
N MET A 110 5.58 -3.13 19.35
CA MET A 110 6.67 -3.34 20.29
C MET A 110 6.09 -3.48 21.70
N ASP A 111 6.47 -4.55 22.40
CA ASP A 111 5.99 -4.86 23.75
C ASP A 111 4.45 -4.89 23.87
N GLY A 112 3.76 -5.33 22.80
CA GLY A 112 2.30 -5.38 22.73
C GLY A 112 1.62 -4.04 22.43
N GLU A 113 2.40 -2.99 22.18
CA GLU A 113 1.90 -1.65 21.88
C GLU A 113 2.11 -1.29 20.40
N ARG A 114 1.10 -0.70 19.78
CA ARG A 114 1.18 -0.12 18.44
C ARG A 114 1.49 1.37 18.52
N PHE A 115 2.32 1.82 17.59
CA PHE A 115 2.64 3.24 17.49
C PHE A 115 1.43 4.05 17.01
N GLY A 116 1.05 5.03 17.82
CA GLY A 116 0.03 6.02 17.49
C GLY A 116 0.60 7.30 16.90
N VAL A 117 -0.25 8.30 16.71
CA VAL A 117 0.17 9.66 16.36
C VAL A 117 0.55 10.40 17.65
N HIS A 118 1.82 10.72 17.79
CA HIS A 118 2.31 11.53 18.92
C HIS A 118 2.19 13.04 18.63
N ARG A 119 2.40 13.42 17.39
CA ARG A 119 2.27 14.81 16.89
C ARG A 119 1.68 14.77 15.49
N ASP A 120 0.91 15.78 15.11
CA ASP A 120 0.47 15.97 13.72
C ASP A 120 1.68 16.28 12.82
N VAL A 121 1.49 16.24 11.51
CA VAL A 121 2.56 16.54 10.54
C VAL A 121 3.04 17.98 10.76
N PRO A 122 4.34 18.21 11.06
CA PRO A 122 4.82 19.56 11.35
C PRO A 122 4.88 20.41 10.09
N ARG A 123 4.68 21.72 10.24
CA ARG A 123 5.01 22.69 9.21
C ARG A 123 6.53 22.85 9.10
N ALA A 124 7.00 23.28 7.95
CA ALA A 124 8.44 23.52 7.75
C ALA A 124 8.95 24.55 8.77
N GLY A 125 9.95 24.15 9.57
CA GLY A 125 10.54 25.02 10.59
C GLY A 125 9.85 25.04 11.95
N GLU A 126 8.72 24.38 12.14
CA GLU A 126 7.92 24.41 13.40
C GLU A 126 8.72 23.98 14.64
N HIS A 127 9.56 22.97 14.52
CA HIS A 127 10.35 22.45 15.65
C HIS A 127 11.82 22.85 15.60
N THR A 128 12.23 23.73 14.70
CA THR A 128 13.65 24.08 14.51
C THR A 128 14.32 24.57 15.78
N ARG A 129 13.68 25.46 16.53
CA ARG A 129 14.26 26.01 17.79
C ARG A 129 14.35 24.94 18.88
N GLU A 130 13.31 24.12 19.03
CA GLU A 130 13.25 23.02 19.99
C GLU A 130 14.38 22.02 19.73
N LEU A 131 14.49 21.50 18.50
CA LEU A 131 15.49 20.51 18.12
C LEU A 131 16.92 21.02 18.26
N LEU A 132 17.18 22.28 17.93
CA LEU A 132 18.51 22.85 18.10
C LEU A 132 18.90 23.04 19.58
N ARG A 133 17.95 23.40 20.45
CA ARG A 133 18.19 23.45 21.90
C ARG A 133 18.46 22.06 22.48
N GLU A 134 17.69 21.05 22.09
CA GLU A 134 17.93 19.65 22.47
C GLU A 134 19.33 19.16 22.00
N ALA A 135 19.78 19.62 20.84
CA ALA A 135 21.11 19.35 20.31
C ALA A 135 22.23 20.18 21.00
N GLY A 136 21.90 20.99 22.03
CA GLY A 136 22.87 21.75 22.82
C GLY A 136 23.23 23.13 22.26
N TYR A 137 22.50 23.64 21.26
CA TYR A 137 22.75 25.00 20.76
C TYR A 137 22.17 26.03 21.71
N SER A 138 22.96 27.06 22.04
CA SER A 138 22.46 28.20 22.82
C SER A 138 21.47 29.05 22.01
N ASP A 139 20.58 29.76 22.72
CA ASP A 139 19.62 30.65 22.07
C ASP A 139 20.30 31.75 21.25
N ALA A 140 21.44 32.25 21.71
CA ALA A 140 22.27 33.21 20.96
C ALA A 140 22.74 32.62 19.61
N ARG A 141 23.17 31.35 19.62
CA ARG A 141 23.61 30.68 18.40
C ARG A 141 22.45 30.40 17.46
N VAL A 142 21.30 29.99 17.98
CA VAL A 142 20.06 29.79 17.16
C VAL A 142 19.63 31.11 16.52
N THR A 143 19.70 32.23 17.25
CA THR A 143 19.37 33.55 16.74
C THR A 143 20.36 34.01 15.64
N ASP A 144 21.65 33.78 15.83
CA ASP A 144 22.66 34.05 14.78
C ASP A 144 22.37 33.28 13.50
N LEU A 145 22.07 31.98 13.61
CA LEU A 145 21.74 31.15 12.45
C LEU A 145 20.48 31.58 11.70
N LEU A 146 19.45 32.02 12.43
CA LEU A 146 18.22 32.60 11.87
C LEU A 146 18.51 33.91 11.14
N THR A 147 19.28 34.83 11.77
CA THR A 147 19.65 36.12 11.21
C THR A 147 20.43 35.97 9.90
N ARG A 148 21.30 34.98 9.85
CA ARG A 148 22.09 34.64 8.67
C ARG A 148 21.31 33.81 7.64
N LYS A 149 20.04 33.49 7.89
CA LYS A 149 19.17 32.67 7.05
C LYS A 149 19.75 31.27 6.75
N VAL A 150 20.56 30.72 7.66
CA VAL A 150 21.05 29.34 7.56
C VAL A 150 19.95 28.35 7.91
N ILE A 151 19.07 28.75 8.81
CA ILE A 151 17.88 28.00 9.24
C ILE A 151 16.64 28.88 9.14
N ALA A 152 15.48 28.21 9.10
CA ALA A 152 14.19 28.86 9.28
C ALA A 152 13.46 28.28 10.52
N ALA A 153 12.69 29.07 11.22
CA ALA A 153 11.81 28.66 12.31
C ALA A 153 10.50 29.40 12.20
N LEU A 154 9.42 28.75 12.60
CA LEU A 154 8.10 29.34 12.82
C LEU A 154 7.99 29.89 14.24
#